data_0cd4985118aa1509df6c07f8d6d90622
#
_entry.id   0cd4985118aa1509df6c07f8d6d90622
#
_cell.length_a   1.000
_cell.length_b   1.000
_cell.length_c   1.000
_cell.angle_alpha   90.00
_cell.angle_beta   90.00
_cell.angle_gamma   90.00
#
_symmetry.space_group_name_H-M   'P 1'
#
loop_
_entity.id
_entity.type
_entity.pdbx_description
1 polymer ?
#
loop_
_entity_poly.entity_id
_entity_poly.type
_entity_poly.pdbx_seq_one_letter_code
_entity_poly.pdbx_strand_id
1 'polypeptide(L)'
;MLALTLSGCAIGQLEHGEAYELSALRVVFLDASQIQAKYEEIAGQSAVMTTPRLGLETQRGEEVVIGFYDFRTQTIYCPKMDFEVCGHELHHAVLGHFHLHQ
;
A
#
# COMPACT_ATOMS: atom_id res chain seq x y z
N MET A 1 8.44 27.46 -29.52
CA MET A 1 8.26 27.12 -29.01
C MET A 1 7.83 26.73 -28.25
N LEU A 2 7.76 26.29 -27.75
CA LEU A 2 7.35 25.89 -27.00
C LEU A 2 7.16 25.48 -26.05
N ALA A 3 6.97 25.23 -25.52
CA ALA A 3 6.87 24.80 -24.63
C ALA A 3 6.33 24.29 -23.84
N LEU A 4 6.19 24.06 -23.56
CA LEU A 4 5.72 23.59 -22.77
C LEU A 4 5.49 23.25 -21.82
N THR A 5 5.37 23.00 -21.28
CA THR A 5 5.25 22.65 -20.46
C THR A 5 4.66 22.14 -19.70
N LEU A 6 4.50 21.80 -19.48
CA LEU A 6 3.95 21.22 -18.78
C LEU A 6 3.87 21.06 -17.72
N SER A 7 3.69 21.14 -17.28
CA SER A 7 3.58 21.13 -16.23
C SER A 7 3.40 20.17 -15.52
N GLY A 8 3.87 19.75 -15.09
CA GLY A 8 3.88 18.71 -14.43
C GLY A 8 2.98 18.36 -13.48
N CYS A 9 2.29 18.91 -13.12
CA CYS A 9 1.48 18.42 -12.11
C CYS A 9 0.48 17.59 -12.56
N ALA A 10 0.63 17.14 -13.63
CA ALA A 10 -0.44 16.50 -14.03
C ALA A 10 -0.69 15.25 -13.51
N ILE A 11 -1.67 15.12 -12.92
CA ILE A 11 -2.25 13.89 -12.78
C ILE A 11 -3.23 13.85 -13.79
N GLY A 12 -3.25 12.86 -14.53
CA GLY A 12 -4.25 12.88 -15.49
C GLY A 12 -4.10 11.77 -16.42
N GLN A 13 -4.88 11.79 -17.43
CA GLN A 13 -4.84 10.73 -18.40
C GLN A 13 -3.80 11.02 -19.44
N LEU A 14 -2.98 10.06 -19.72
CA LEU A 14 -2.18 10.02 -20.91
C LEU A 14 -3.05 9.45 -22.01
N GLU A 15 -2.53 9.46 -23.22
CA GLU A 15 -3.33 9.00 -24.34
C GLU A 15 -3.82 7.58 -24.15
N HIS A 16 -2.98 6.70 -23.63
CA HIS A 16 -3.35 5.31 -23.41
C HIS A 16 -3.05 4.89 -21.99
N GLY A 17 -3.22 5.79 -21.03
CA GLY A 17 -2.93 5.44 -19.68
C GLY A 17 -3.30 6.52 -18.71
N GLU A 18 -2.89 6.34 -17.49
CA GLU A 18 -3.13 7.28 -16.41
C GLU A 18 -1.85 7.51 -15.65
N ALA A 19 -1.71 8.70 -15.12
CA ALA A 19 -0.54 9.04 -14.34
C ALA A 19 -0.97 9.54 -12.97
N TYR A 20 -0.25 9.12 -11.95
CA TYR A 20 -0.54 9.50 -10.57
C TYR A 20 0.75 9.95 -9.91
N GLU A 21 0.62 10.91 -9.00
CA GLU A 21 1.74 11.38 -8.20
C GLU A 21 1.41 11.16 -6.74
N LEU A 22 2.39 10.70 -6.00
CA LEU A 22 2.24 10.47 -4.58
C LEU A 22 3.20 11.40 -3.84
N SER A 23 2.67 12.29 -3.03
CA SER A 23 3.49 13.35 -2.48
C SER A 23 4.07 13.04 -1.12
N ALA A 24 3.57 12.03 -0.42
CA ALA A 24 4.02 11.79 0.95
C ALA A 24 4.07 10.32 1.29
N LEU A 25 4.40 9.51 0.33
CA LEU A 25 4.43 8.07 0.55
C LEU A 25 5.67 7.67 1.34
N ARG A 26 5.47 6.85 2.35
CA ARG A 26 6.55 6.23 3.11
C ARG A 26 6.51 4.73 2.89
N VAL A 27 7.68 4.13 2.87
CA VAL A 27 7.80 2.67 2.77
C VAL A 27 8.67 2.21 3.92
N VAL A 28 8.14 1.28 4.70
CA VAL A 28 8.85 0.72 5.84
C VAL A 28 9.02 -0.77 5.60
N PHE A 29 10.24 -1.24 5.55
CA PHE A 29 10.52 -2.66 5.35
C PHE A 29 10.64 -3.33 6.71
N LEU A 30 9.89 -4.39 6.92
CA LEU A 30 9.89 -5.15 8.17
C LEU A 30 9.87 -6.62 7.82
N ASP A 31 10.32 -7.45 8.76
CA ASP A 31 10.17 -8.88 8.54
C ASP A 31 8.75 -9.32 8.92
N ALA A 32 8.45 -10.60 8.69
CA ALA A 32 7.07 -11.07 8.82
C ALA A 32 6.49 -10.87 10.20
N SER A 33 7.26 -11.18 11.24
CA SER A 33 6.73 -11.07 12.59
C SER A 33 6.51 -9.61 12.96
N GLN A 34 7.38 -8.74 12.48
CA GLN A 34 7.24 -7.31 12.75
C GLN A 34 6.06 -6.71 12.02
N ILE A 35 5.78 -7.19 10.80
CA ILE A 35 4.63 -6.71 10.05
C ILE A 35 3.34 -7.08 10.76
N GLN A 36 3.23 -8.33 11.21
CA GLN A 36 2.04 -8.76 11.94
C GLN A 36 1.86 -7.93 13.21
N ALA A 37 2.92 -7.73 13.97
CA ALA A 37 2.83 -6.96 15.20
C ALA A 37 2.46 -5.51 14.93
N LYS A 38 3.05 -4.93 13.90
CA LYS A 38 2.74 -3.54 13.55
C LYS A 38 1.29 -3.40 13.12
N TYR A 39 0.79 -4.36 12.35
CA TYR A 39 -0.59 -4.32 11.93
C TYR A 39 -1.53 -4.38 13.14
N GLU A 40 -1.23 -5.27 14.08
CA GLU A 40 -2.07 -5.38 15.26
C GLU A 40 -2.03 -4.12 16.10
N GLU A 41 -0.87 -3.50 16.19
CA GLU A 41 -0.74 -2.25 16.91
C GLU A 41 -1.59 -1.16 16.28
N ILE A 42 -1.51 -1.02 14.96
CA ILE A 42 -2.21 0.05 14.27
C ILE A 42 -3.70 -0.25 14.18
N ALA A 43 -4.06 -1.48 13.84
CA ALA A 43 -5.47 -1.83 13.68
C ALA A 43 -6.22 -1.81 14.99
N GLY A 44 -5.51 -1.90 16.10
CA GLY A 44 -6.15 -1.79 17.39
C GLY A 44 -6.54 -0.38 17.76
N GLN A 45 -6.10 0.61 17.00
CA GLN A 45 -6.50 1.99 17.25
C GLN A 45 -7.76 2.27 16.47
N SER A 46 -8.73 2.84 17.12
CA SER A 46 -10.00 3.08 16.45
C SER A 46 -9.80 4.06 15.32
N ALA A 47 -10.53 3.91 14.28
CA ALA A 47 -10.56 4.80 13.14
C ALA A 47 -9.33 4.74 12.24
N VAL A 48 -8.40 3.83 12.47
CA VAL A 48 -7.28 3.70 11.57
C VAL A 48 -7.70 2.82 10.40
N MET A 49 -7.38 3.26 9.21
CA MET A 49 -7.73 2.53 8.01
C MET A 49 -6.50 1.88 7.43
N THR A 50 -6.56 0.59 7.22
CA THR A 50 -5.46 -0.16 6.65
C THR A 50 -6.01 -1.14 5.61
N THR A 51 -5.12 -1.60 4.75
CA THR A 51 -5.46 -2.67 3.82
C THR A 51 -4.39 -3.74 3.97
N PRO A 52 -4.70 -4.82 4.69
CA PRO A 52 -3.70 -5.87 4.85
C PRO A 52 -3.64 -6.76 3.63
N ARG A 53 -2.46 -7.23 3.34
CA ARG A 53 -2.24 -8.34 2.42
C ARG A 53 -2.08 -9.58 3.26
N LEU A 54 -2.96 -10.55 3.08
CA LEU A 54 -2.94 -11.74 3.91
C LEU A 54 -2.14 -12.82 3.24
N GLY A 55 -1.40 -13.56 4.03
CA GLY A 55 -0.62 -14.68 3.55
C GLY A 55 -1.30 -16.00 3.80
N LEU A 56 -0.50 -17.04 3.93
CA LEU A 56 -1.04 -18.35 4.18
C LEU A 56 -1.58 -18.45 5.59
N GLU A 57 -2.59 -19.28 5.75
CA GLU A 57 -3.15 -19.52 7.06
C GLU A 57 -2.17 -20.27 7.95
N THR A 58 -2.22 -19.99 9.23
CA THR A 58 -1.47 -20.78 10.19
C THR A 58 -2.15 -22.12 10.35
N GLN A 59 -1.51 -23.01 11.12
CA GLN A 59 -2.09 -24.31 11.39
C GLN A 59 -3.38 -24.24 12.15
N ARG A 60 -3.65 -23.12 12.81
CA ARG A 60 -4.90 -22.95 13.51
C ARG A 60 -5.97 -22.30 12.65
N GLY A 61 -5.69 -22.06 11.39
CA GLY A 61 -6.65 -21.45 10.50
C GLY A 61 -6.65 -19.94 10.54
N GLU A 62 -5.68 -19.33 11.20
CA GLU A 62 -5.57 -17.88 11.26
C GLU A 62 -4.76 -17.38 10.09
N GLU A 63 -5.21 -16.30 9.48
CA GLU A 63 -4.45 -15.71 8.40
C GLU A 63 -3.40 -14.77 8.97
N VAL A 64 -2.27 -14.70 8.28
CA VAL A 64 -1.15 -13.89 8.69
C VAL A 64 -1.05 -12.71 7.75
N VAL A 65 -0.90 -11.52 8.33
CA VAL A 65 -0.72 -10.31 7.54
C VAL A 65 0.72 -10.26 7.07
N ILE A 66 0.94 -10.20 5.77
CA ILE A 66 2.28 -10.18 5.21
C ILE A 66 2.67 -8.82 4.67
N GLY A 67 1.74 -7.88 4.68
CA GLY A 67 2.00 -6.50 4.31
C GLY A 67 0.72 -5.71 4.43
N PHE A 68 0.84 -4.40 4.50
CA PHE A 68 -0.36 -3.57 4.52
C PHE A 68 -0.01 -2.13 4.22
N TYR A 69 -1.03 -1.38 3.87
CA TYR A 69 -0.92 0.06 3.65
C TYR A 69 -1.78 0.78 4.69
N ASP A 70 -1.17 1.74 5.37
CA ASP A 70 -1.88 2.55 6.35
C ASP A 70 -2.27 3.86 5.67
N PHE A 71 -3.55 4.02 5.41
CA PHE A 71 -4.04 5.22 4.72
C PHE A 71 -3.83 6.48 5.55
N ARG A 72 -3.87 6.36 6.86
CA ARG A 72 -3.78 7.52 7.72
C ARG A 72 -2.40 8.17 7.64
N THR A 73 -1.36 7.36 7.58
CA THR A 73 0.01 7.86 7.55
C THR A 73 0.64 7.73 6.18
N GLN A 74 -0.09 7.20 5.21
CA GLN A 74 0.39 6.99 3.85
C GLN A 74 1.67 6.16 3.83
N THR A 75 1.63 5.06 4.58
CA THR A 75 2.80 4.23 4.77
C THR A 75 2.54 2.81 4.30
N ILE A 76 3.46 2.28 3.51
CA ILE A 76 3.47 0.88 3.10
C ILE A 76 4.38 0.12 4.06
N TYR A 77 3.89 -1.02 4.55
CA TYR A 77 4.69 -1.94 5.34
C TYR A 77 4.78 -3.25 4.58
N CYS A 78 5.99 -3.66 4.25
CA CYS A 78 6.17 -4.88 3.47
C CYS A 78 7.58 -5.42 3.69
N PRO A 79 7.82 -6.71 3.35
CA PRO A 79 9.17 -7.25 3.45
C PRO A 79 10.04 -6.68 2.34
N LYS A 80 11.31 -6.45 2.66
CA LYS A 80 12.19 -5.72 1.77
C LYS A 80 12.32 -6.38 0.40
N MET A 81 12.36 -7.70 0.37
CA MET A 81 12.58 -8.40 -0.88
C MET A 81 11.33 -9.02 -1.48
N ASP A 82 10.17 -8.67 -0.96
CA ASP A 82 8.93 -9.20 -1.50
C ASP A 82 8.27 -8.15 -2.38
N PHE A 83 8.66 -8.15 -3.65
CA PHE A 83 8.19 -7.13 -4.57
C PHE A 83 6.69 -7.25 -4.82
N GLU A 84 6.15 -8.47 -4.77
CA GLU A 84 4.73 -8.64 -5.00
C GLU A 84 3.90 -7.98 -3.90
N VAL A 85 4.27 -8.22 -2.65
CA VAL A 85 3.56 -7.61 -1.53
C VAL A 85 3.73 -6.10 -1.57
N CYS A 86 4.95 -5.62 -1.76
CA CYS A 86 5.20 -4.19 -1.77
C CYS A 86 4.47 -3.51 -2.92
N GLY A 87 4.42 -4.14 -4.08
CA GLY A 87 3.69 -3.58 -5.22
C GLY A 87 2.19 -3.59 -5.00
N HIS A 88 1.68 -4.64 -4.35
CA HIS A 88 0.26 -4.70 -4.01
C HIS A 88 -0.12 -3.51 -3.13
N GLU A 89 0.70 -3.21 -2.12
CA GLU A 89 0.40 -2.11 -1.23
C GLU A 89 0.60 -0.77 -1.91
N LEU A 90 1.51 -0.68 -2.87
CA LEU A 90 1.65 0.53 -3.64
C LEU A 90 0.38 0.82 -4.44
N HIS A 91 -0.25 -0.21 -4.98
CA HIS A 91 -1.51 -0.01 -5.68
C HIS A 91 -2.58 0.54 -4.74
N HIS A 92 -2.59 0.12 -3.49
CA HIS A 92 -3.52 0.71 -2.53
C HIS A 92 -3.23 2.19 -2.30
N ALA A 93 -1.94 2.57 -2.28
CA ALA A 93 -1.59 3.96 -2.08
C ALA A 93 -2.10 4.82 -3.23
N VAL A 94 -2.14 4.26 -4.43
CA VAL A 94 -2.58 5.00 -5.61
C VAL A 94 -4.08 4.89 -5.81
N LEU A 95 -4.63 3.69 -5.68
CA LEU A 95 -6.00 3.42 -6.11
C LEU A 95 -6.98 3.25 -4.96
N GLY A 96 -6.51 3.22 -3.73
CA GLY A 96 -7.39 3.04 -2.59
C GLY A 96 -7.79 1.60 -2.42
N HIS A 97 -9.00 1.38 -1.96
CA HIS A 97 -9.52 0.03 -1.79
C HIS A 97 -9.99 -0.48 -3.13
N PHE A 98 -9.33 -1.50 -3.65
CA PHE A 98 -9.72 -2.03 -4.95
C PHE A 98 -10.06 -3.52 -4.91
N HIS A 99 -10.06 -4.12 -3.73
CA HIS A 99 -10.43 -5.52 -3.62
C HIS A 99 -11.94 -5.61 -3.53
N LEU A 100 -12.54 -6.21 -4.50
CA LEU A 100 -13.99 -6.31 -4.52
C LEU A 100 -14.47 -7.62 -3.96
N HIS A 101 -13.61 -8.61 -3.86
CA HIS A 101 -14.02 -9.95 -3.44
C HIS A 101 -13.01 -10.53 -2.49
N GLN A 102 -12.70 -9.81 -1.47
CA GLN A 102 -11.76 -10.27 -0.47
C GLN A 102 -12.44 -11.02 0.64
#